data_4cf8e96a4bc48b34f001bb3f2d15677c
#
_entry.id   4cf8e96a4bc48b34f001bb3f2d15677c
#
_cell.length_a   1.000
_cell.length_b   1.000
_cell.length_c   1.000
_cell.angle_alpha   90.00
_cell.angle_beta   90.00
_cell.angle_gamma   90.00
#
_symmetry.space_group_name_H-M   'P 1'
#
loop_
_entity.id
_entity.type
_entity.pdbx_description
1 polymer ?
#
loop_
_entity_poly.entity_id
_entity_poly.type
_entity_poly.pdbx_seq_one_letter_code
_entity_poly.pdbx_strand_id
1 'polypeptide(L)'
;MWRIKIKAMKNHDIHHGGYPKESPTGCISKPKPIIICGDLNVAASEIDLKNPKSNRGNAGFSDEERAKFQELLEAGFTDAFRHLYPDREGAYTWWSYRFNARKNNAGWRIDYFITTDDIKDKIKDVIFHSDVFGSDHCPIEMDIDL
;
A
#
# COMPACT_ATOMS: atom_id res chain seq x y z
N MET A 1 1.96 1.02 13.08
CA MET A 1 2.12 -0.47 13.08
C MET A 1 1.35 -1.03 11.90
N TRP A 2 2.04 -1.70 10.98
CA TRP A 2 1.48 -2.29 9.76
C TRP A 2 0.90 -3.66 10.10
N ARG A 3 -0.28 -3.99 9.60
CA ARG A 3 -0.89 -5.30 9.80
C ARG A 3 -1.40 -5.86 8.48
N ILE A 4 -0.94 -7.05 8.13
CA ILE A 4 -1.45 -7.81 6.99
C ILE A 4 -2.19 -9.02 7.54
N LYS A 5 -3.47 -9.15 7.20
CA LYS A 5 -4.24 -10.38 7.40
C LYS A 5 -4.16 -11.20 6.14
N ILE A 6 -3.45 -12.31 6.19
CA ILE A 6 -3.38 -13.27 5.10
C ILE A 6 -4.25 -14.45 5.47
N LYS A 7 -5.31 -14.68 4.70
CA LYS A 7 -6.06 -15.93 4.75
C LYS A 7 -5.43 -16.90 3.77
N ALA A 8 -4.48 -17.72 4.26
CA ALA A 8 -3.91 -18.78 3.46
C ALA A 8 -5.02 -19.80 3.10
N MET A 9 -5.20 -20.09 1.81
CA MET A 9 -5.90 -21.29 1.39
C MET A 9 -5.17 -22.48 2.02
N LYS A 10 -5.90 -23.38 2.69
CA LYS A 10 -5.36 -24.66 3.14
C LYS A 10 -4.96 -25.45 1.90
N ASN A 11 -3.69 -25.37 1.52
CA ASN A 11 -3.13 -26.31 0.58
C ASN A 11 -3.08 -27.68 1.27
N HIS A 12 -4.01 -28.55 0.90
CA HIS A 12 -3.81 -29.99 0.99
C HIS A 12 -2.77 -30.31 -0.07
N ASP A 13 -1.53 -30.46 0.32
CA ASP A 13 -0.39 -31.07 -0.39
C ASP A 13 0.90 -30.29 -0.12
N ILE A 14 1.35 -30.33 1.15
CA ILE A 14 2.76 -30.08 1.42
C ILE A 14 3.45 -31.45 1.39
N HIS A 15 3.92 -31.85 0.24
CA HIS A 15 4.93 -32.91 0.16
C HIS A 15 6.25 -32.39 0.76
N HIS A 16 6.62 -32.91 1.92
CA HIS A 16 8.01 -32.86 2.40
C HIS A 16 8.91 -33.62 1.42
N GLY A 17 9.79 -32.87 0.75
CA GLY A 17 10.76 -33.52 -0.14
C GLY A 17 11.72 -32.51 -0.74
N GLY A 18 12.96 -32.51 -0.26
CA GLY A 18 14.21 -32.18 -0.89
C GLY A 18 14.26 -31.09 -1.93
N TYR A 19 15.26 -30.20 -1.86
CA TYR A 19 15.64 -29.28 -2.92
C TYR A 19 15.56 -29.96 -4.29
N PRO A 20 14.84 -29.45 -5.27
CA PRO A 20 14.81 -30.02 -6.60
C PRO A 20 16.23 -29.91 -7.19
N LYS A 21 16.83 -31.06 -7.52
CA LYS A 21 17.95 -31.11 -8.45
C LYS A 21 17.50 -30.48 -9.76
N GLU A 22 18.37 -29.69 -10.35
CA GLU A 22 18.17 -29.01 -11.63
C GLU A 22 17.52 -29.91 -12.65
N SER A 23 16.33 -29.51 -13.10
CA SER A 23 15.63 -30.16 -14.20
C SER A 23 16.05 -29.48 -15.49
N PRO A 24 16.47 -30.21 -16.54
CA PRO A 24 17.00 -29.62 -17.78
C PRO A 24 15.93 -29.11 -18.75
N THR A 25 14.74 -28.83 -18.30
CA THR A 25 13.68 -28.22 -19.11
C THR A 25 13.23 -26.94 -18.43
N GLY A 26 13.54 -25.79 -19.08
CA GLY A 26 13.30 -24.43 -18.64
C GLY A 26 11.89 -24.15 -18.07
N CYS A 27 11.64 -24.58 -16.86
CA CYS A 27 10.54 -24.06 -16.06
C CYS A 27 10.92 -22.64 -15.63
N ILE A 28 10.43 -21.66 -16.37
CA ILE A 28 10.37 -20.27 -15.90
C ILE A 28 9.52 -20.31 -14.63
N SER A 29 10.16 -20.27 -13.46
CA SER A 29 9.45 -20.12 -12.20
C SER A 29 8.64 -18.82 -12.30
N LYS A 30 7.32 -18.89 -12.11
CA LYS A 30 6.50 -17.67 -12.05
C LYS A 30 7.10 -16.76 -10.97
N PRO A 31 7.27 -15.47 -11.24
CA PRO A 31 7.74 -14.54 -10.22
C PRO A 31 6.83 -14.65 -9.00
N LYS A 32 7.43 -14.63 -7.81
CA LYS A 32 6.65 -14.64 -6.57
C LYS A 32 5.93 -13.32 -6.42
N PRO A 33 4.66 -13.31 -5.96
CA PRO A 33 3.94 -12.08 -5.66
C PRO A 33 4.67 -11.30 -4.55
N ILE A 34 4.65 -9.98 -4.66
CA ILE A 34 5.29 -9.06 -3.73
C ILE A 34 4.24 -8.17 -3.10
N ILE A 35 4.36 -7.96 -1.79
CA ILE A 35 3.61 -6.96 -1.04
C ILE A 35 4.63 -6.04 -0.39
N ILE A 36 4.58 -4.75 -0.74
CA ILE A 36 5.36 -3.69 -0.12
C ILE A 36 4.43 -2.95 0.83
N CYS A 37 4.83 -2.75 2.08
CA CYS A 37 4.06 -1.95 3.03
C CYS A 37 4.97 -0.99 3.77
N GLY A 38 4.47 0.22 4.01
CA GLY A 38 5.21 1.20 4.76
C GLY A 38 4.89 2.64 4.39
N ASP A 39 5.57 3.54 5.10
CA ASP A 39 5.59 4.96 4.81
C ASP A 39 6.52 5.22 3.62
N LEU A 40 5.95 5.65 2.49
CA LEU A 40 6.68 6.02 1.29
C LEU A 40 6.93 7.54 1.20
N ASN A 41 6.46 8.30 2.19
CA ASN A 41 6.61 9.74 2.30
C ASN A 41 6.15 10.53 1.05
N VAL A 42 5.17 10.02 0.31
CA VAL A 42 4.61 10.67 -0.88
C VAL A 42 3.10 10.51 -0.92
N ALA A 43 2.38 11.61 -1.16
CA ALA A 43 0.98 11.59 -1.53
C ALA A 43 0.90 11.46 -3.06
N ALA A 44 0.38 10.34 -3.57
CA ALA A 44 0.44 10.01 -4.98
C ALA A 44 -0.38 10.95 -5.87
N SER A 45 -1.49 11.49 -5.36
CA SER A 45 -2.41 12.33 -6.11
C SER A 45 -3.05 13.41 -5.23
N GLU A 46 -3.79 14.35 -5.83
CA GLU A 46 -4.44 15.46 -5.11
C GLU A 46 -5.49 14.98 -4.09
N ILE A 47 -6.10 13.82 -4.31
CA ILE A 47 -7.07 13.22 -3.40
C ILE A 47 -6.40 12.62 -2.14
N ASP A 48 -5.08 12.44 -2.16
CA ASP A 48 -4.31 11.81 -1.09
C ASP A 48 -3.84 12.77 0.00
N LEU A 49 -4.18 14.06 -0.12
CA LEU A 49 -3.86 15.02 0.92
C LEU A 49 -4.92 16.14 1.02
N LYS A 50 -4.99 16.71 2.21
CA LYS A 50 -5.77 17.93 2.42
C LYS A 50 -5.00 19.13 1.84
N ASN A 51 -5.73 20.06 1.17
CA ASN A 51 -5.17 21.29 0.61
C ASN A 51 -4.05 21.04 -0.45
N PRO A 52 -4.28 20.28 -1.52
CA PRO A 52 -3.25 19.94 -2.50
C PRO A 52 -2.63 21.20 -3.16
N LYS A 53 -3.43 22.22 -3.45
CA LYS A 53 -2.96 23.44 -4.11
C LYS A 53 -1.87 24.18 -3.33
N SER A 54 -2.00 24.25 -2.00
CA SER A 54 -1.00 24.93 -1.14
C SER A 54 0.22 24.05 -0.83
N ASN A 55 0.16 22.77 -1.11
CA ASN A 55 1.23 21.80 -0.84
C ASN A 55 2.00 21.38 -2.10
N ARG A 56 1.60 21.85 -3.27
CA ARG A 56 2.28 21.50 -4.53
C ARG A 56 3.75 21.95 -4.49
N GLY A 57 4.65 21.01 -4.80
CA GLY A 57 6.10 21.24 -4.76
C GLY A 57 6.74 21.10 -3.37
N ASN A 58 5.94 20.90 -2.31
CA ASN A 58 6.50 20.55 -1.00
C ASN A 58 6.98 19.10 -0.98
N ALA A 59 7.91 18.80 -0.06
CA ALA A 59 8.35 17.41 0.19
C ALA A 59 7.13 16.50 0.47
N GLY A 60 7.11 15.34 -0.17
CA GLY A 60 5.99 14.41 -0.15
C GLY A 60 4.88 14.71 -1.17
N PHE A 61 4.95 15.85 -1.89
CA PHE A 61 3.99 16.21 -2.94
C PHE A 61 4.63 17.01 -4.08
N SER A 62 5.91 16.79 -4.37
CA SER A 62 6.56 17.30 -5.56
C SER A 62 6.14 16.53 -6.81
N ASP A 63 6.28 17.16 -7.97
CA ASP A 63 5.94 16.51 -9.24
C ASP A 63 6.89 15.31 -9.50
N GLU A 64 8.16 15.41 -9.08
CA GLU A 64 9.17 14.35 -9.22
C GLU A 64 8.86 13.13 -8.35
N GLU A 65 8.51 13.33 -7.07
CA GLU A 65 8.14 12.22 -6.17
C GLU A 65 6.91 11.48 -6.67
N ARG A 66 5.89 12.22 -7.12
CA ARG A 66 4.67 11.65 -7.69
C ARG A 66 4.93 10.89 -8.98
N ALA A 67 5.81 11.43 -9.85
CA ALA A 67 6.21 10.74 -11.07
C ALA A 67 6.91 9.42 -10.76
N LYS A 68 7.80 9.38 -9.75
CA LYS A 68 8.47 8.14 -9.34
C LYS A 68 7.51 7.12 -8.73
N PHE A 69 6.50 7.58 -8.00
CA PHE A 69 5.45 6.69 -7.51
C PHE A 69 4.62 6.11 -8.67
N GLN A 70 4.30 6.92 -9.67
CA GLN A 70 3.60 6.48 -10.87
C GLN A 70 4.43 5.46 -11.68
N GLU A 71 5.74 5.69 -11.87
CA GLU A 71 6.65 4.73 -12.49
C GLU A 71 6.63 3.35 -11.78
N LEU A 72 6.55 3.36 -10.43
CA LEU A 72 6.41 2.12 -9.65
C LEU A 72 5.12 1.38 -10.02
N LEU A 73 3.98 2.08 -10.10
CA LEU A 73 2.72 1.45 -10.46
C LEU A 73 2.75 0.92 -11.90
N GLU A 74 3.32 1.68 -12.84
CA GLU A 74 3.47 1.28 -14.26
C GLU A 74 4.42 0.08 -14.45
N ALA A 75 5.31 -0.17 -13.48
CA ALA A 75 6.18 -1.35 -13.46
C ALA A 75 5.46 -2.66 -13.09
N GLY A 76 4.13 -2.67 -12.96
CA GLY A 76 3.32 -3.85 -12.65
C GLY A 76 2.95 -3.95 -11.17
N PHE A 77 2.81 -2.81 -10.50
CA PHE A 77 2.36 -2.74 -9.12
C PHE A 77 1.04 -1.97 -9.00
N THR A 78 0.27 -2.33 -8.00
CA THR A 78 -1.04 -1.76 -7.68
C THR A 78 -1.03 -1.16 -6.28
N ASP A 79 -1.51 0.09 -6.14
CA ASP A 79 -1.89 0.67 -4.85
C ASP A 79 -3.17 -0.01 -4.37
N ALA A 80 -3.05 -0.84 -3.34
CA ALA A 80 -4.15 -1.68 -2.84
C ALA A 80 -5.36 -0.85 -2.39
N PHE A 81 -5.14 0.30 -1.74
CA PHE A 81 -6.23 1.16 -1.31
C PHE A 81 -6.95 1.82 -2.48
N ARG A 82 -6.22 2.40 -3.43
CA ARG A 82 -6.82 3.05 -4.61
C ARG A 82 -7.44 2.07 -5.59
N HIS A 83 -6.98 0.82 -5.60
CA HIS A 83 -7.64 -0.25 -6.36
C HIS A 83 -9.07 -0.50 -5.89
N LEU A 84 -9.29 -0.55 -4.56
CA LEU A 84 -10.63 -0.77 -3.98
C LEU A 84 -11.46 0.52 -3.88
N TYR A 85 -10.82 1.63 -3.60
CA TYR A 85 -11.46 2.91 -3.28
C TYR A 85 -10.88 4.06 -4.13
N PRO A 86 -11.08 4.06 -5.46
CA PRO A 86 -10.41 5.00 -6.36
C PRO A 86 -10.73 6.47 -6.04
N ASP A 87 -11.98 6.77 -5.65
CA ASP A 87 -12.48 8.13 -5.47
C ASP A 87 -12.71 8.50 -4.00
N ARG A 88 -12.27 7.68 -3.04
CA ARG A 88 -12.50 7.95 -1.61
C ARG A 88 -11.62 9.09 -1.12
N GLU A 89 -12.27 10.22 -0.86
CA GLU A 89 -11.64 11.41 -0.28
C GLU A 89 -11.49 11.32 1.25
N GLY A 90 -10.57 12.12 1.81
CA GLY A 90 -10.42 12.27 3.26
C GLY A 90 -9.86 11.05 3.98
N ALA A 91 -9.37 10.06 3.24
CA ALA A 91 -8.74 8.87 3.76
C ALA A 91 -7.23 9.10 3.90
N TYR A 92 -6.80 9.45 5.10
CA TYR A 92 -5.42 9.80 5.39
C TYR A 92 -4.81 8.85 6.40
N THR A 93 -3.46 8.80 6.42
CA THR A 93 -2.69 7.93 7.31
C THR A 93 -1.75 8.70 8.23
N TRP A 94 -1.48 9.96 7.92
CA TRP A 94 -0.60 10.85 8.67
C TRP A 94 -1.23 12.23 8.87
N TRP A 95 -0.99 12.84 10.04
CA TRP A 95 -1.42 14.20 10.40
C TRP A 95 -0.33 14.91 11.21
N SER A 96 0.03 16.11 10.79
CA SER A 96 0.94 16.95 11.59
C SER A 96 0.42 17.12 13.03
N TYR A 97 1.32 17.15 14.00
CA TYR A 97 0.97 17.52 15.38
C TYR A 97 0.52 18.98 15.53
N ARG A 98 0.73 19.80 14.52
CA ARG A 98 0.40 21.24 14.54
C ARG A 98 -1.06 21.48 14.18
N PHE A 99 -1.64 22.56 14.71
CA PHE A 99 -2.94 23.11 14.32
C PHE A 99 -4.12 22.15 14.47
N ASN A 100 -4.06 21.19 15.39
CA ASN A 100 -5.08 20.14 15.55
C ASN A 100 -5.39 19.41 14.23
N ALA A 101 -4.39 19.17 13.39
CA ALA A 101 -4.56 18.63 12.05
C ALA A 101 -5.37 17.32 12.04
N ARG A 102 -5.13 16.39 12.99
CA ARG A 102 -5.86 15.12 13.08
C ARG A 102 -7.32 15.32 13.43
N LYS A 103 -7.64 16.23 14.35
CA LYS A 103 -9.03 16.55 14.71
C LYS A 103 -9.80 17.16 13.54
N ASN A 104 -9.14 17.96 12.71
CA ASN A 104 -9.71 18.62 11.55
C ASN A 104 -9.64 17.77 10.28
N ASN A 105 -9.12 16.54 10.38
CA ASN A 105 -8.78 15.64 9.27
C ASN A 105 -7.97 16.36 8.15
N ALA A 106 -7.01 17.19 8.56
CA ALA A 106 -6.07 17.84 7.64
C ALA A 106 -4.82 16.96 7.51
N GLY A 107 -4.99 15.82 6.86
CA GLY A 107 -3.99 14.75 6.79
C GLY A 107 -3.49 14.48 5.37
N TRP A 108 -2.59 13.52 5.29
CA TRP A 108 -1.97 13.00 4.08
C TRP A 108 -2.03 11.47 4.10
N ARG A 109 -2.23 10.84 2.96
CA ARG A 109 -2.07 9.40 2.77
C ARG A 109 -0.68 9.15 2.19
N ILE A 110 0.24 8.73 3.05
CA ILE A 110 1.65 8.48 2.71
C ILE A 110 2.12 7.09 3.07
N ASP A 111 1.26 6.33 3.75
CA ASP A 111 1.46 4.92 4.10
C ASP A 111 0.65 4.04 3.14
N TYR A 112 1.29 2.98 2.65
CA TYR A 112 0.75 2.18 1.56
C TYR A 112 0.84 0.69 1.82
N PHE A 113 -0.06 -0.05 1.16
CA PHE A 113 0.14 -1.41 0.70
C PHE A 113 0.20 -1.39 -0.83
N ILE A 114 1.35 -1.77 -1.37
CA ILE A 114 1.57 -1.89 -2.81
C ILE A 114 1.78 -3.37 -3.11
N THR A 115 1.03 -3.90 -4.06
CA THR A 115 1.10 -5.31 -4.43
C THR A 115 1.50 -5.44 -5.90
N THR A 116 2.09 -6.57 -6.28
CA THR A 116 2.19 -6.92 -7.69
C THR A 116 0.80 -7.15 -8.28
N ASP A 117 0.62 -6.82 -9.56
CA ASP A 117 -0.68 -6.86 -10.25
C ASP A 117 -1.34 -8.24 -10.29
N ASP A 118 -0.54 -9.30 -10.23
CA ASP A 118 -1.01 -10.69 -10.26
C ASP A 118 -1.84 -11.11 -9.04
N ILE A 119 -1.76 -10.35 -7.95
CA ILE A 119 -2.53 -10.60 -6.71
C ILE A 119 -3.53 -9.51 -6.35
N LYS A 120 -3.68 -8.44 -7.14
CA LYS A 120 -4.57 -7.32 -6.82
C LYS A 120 -6.03 -7.74 -6.61
N ASP A 121 -6.53 -8.70 -7.40
CA ASP A 121 -7.91 -9.19 -7.31
C ASP A 121 -8.17 -10.06 -6.07
N LYS A 122 -7.11 -10.40 -5.32
CA LYS A 122 -7.19 -11.12 -4.06
C LYS A 122 -7.30 -10.20 -2.84
N ILE A 123 -7.13 -8.89 -3.03
CA ILE A 123 -7.28 -7.89 -1.97
C ILE A 123 -8.77 -7.78 -1.62
N LYS A 124 -9.11 -7.94 -0.34
CA LYS A 124 -10.48 -7.87 0.16
C LYS A 124 -10.79 -6.50 0.76
N ASP A 125 -9.85 -5.96 1.55
CA ASP A 125 -10.02 -4.66 2.16
C ASP A 125 -8.68 -4.02 2.53
N VAL A 126 -8.69 -2.68 2.63
CA VAL A 126 -7.61 -1.88 3.21
C VAL A 126 -8.21 -0.89 4.19
N ILE A 127 -7.84 -1.00 5.45
CA ILE A 127 -8.42 -0.25 6.56
C ILE A 127 -7.37 0.69 7.17
N PHE A 128 -7.75 1.95 7.36
CA PHE A 128 -6.97 2.94 8.10
C PHE A 128 -7.57 3.11 9.49
N HIS A 129 -6.83 2.75 10.53
CA HIS A 129 -7.27 2.84 11.93
C HIS A 129 -7.03 4.25 12.48
N SER A 130 -7.73 5.22 11.91
CA SER A 130 -7.58 6.65 12.23
C SER A 130 -7.98 7.01 13.66
N ASP A 131 -8.70 6.14 14.35
CA ASP A 131 -9.08 6.24 15.76
C ASP A 131 -8.00 5.76 16.74
N VAL A 132 -6.94 5.12 16.24
CA VAL A 132 -5.79 4.70 17.06
C VAL A 132 -4.80 5.84 17.17
N PHE A 133 -4.60 6.32 18.40
CA PHE A 133 -3.72 7.44 18.74
C PHE A 133 -2.37 6.95 19.30
N GLY A 134 -1.42 7.88 19.48
CA GLY A 134 -0.08 7.61 20.02
C GLY A 134 1.07 7.88 19.03
N SER A 135 0.73 8.15 17.76
CA SER A 135 1.64 8.56 16.70
C SER A 135 0.94 9.60 15.82
N ASP A 136 1.70 10.33 15.03
CA ASP A 136 1.21 11.18 13.93
C ASP A 136 0.76 10.36 12.71
N HIS A 137 1.15 9.08 12.62
CA HIS A 137 0.55 8.10 11.71
C HIS A 137 -0.54 7.28 12.41
N CYS A 138 -1.46 6.72 11.64
CA CYS A 138 -2.34 5.66 12.10
C CYS A 138 -1.86 4.30 11.58
N PRO A 139 -2.20 3.20 12.28
CA PRO A 139 -2.00 1.87 11.73
C PRO A 139 -2.83 1.66 10.46
N ILE A 140 -2.27 0.94 9.49
CA ILE A 140 -3.02 0.47 8.34
C ILE A 140 -3.03 -1.05 8.31
N GLU A 141 -4.12 -1.62 7.80
CA GLU A 141 -4.35 -3.06 7.71
C GLU A 141 -4.81 -3.41 6.29
N MET A 142 -4.32 -4.53 5.75
CA MET A 142 -4.82 -5.10 4.50
C MET A 142 -5.28 -6.54 4.73
N ASP A 143 -6.47 -6.87 4.24
CA ASP A 143 -7.01 -8.22 4.17
C ASP A 143 -6.86 -8.75 2.74
N ILE A 144 -6.19 -9.90 2.58
CA ILE A 144 -5.88 -10.48 1.27
C ILE A 144 -5.94 -12.01 1.33
N ASP A 145 -6.52 -12.62 0.30
CA ASP A 145 -6.60 -14.08 0.09
C ASP A 145 -5.48 -14.54 -0.86
N LEU A 146 -4.39 -15.09 -0.31
CA LEU A 146 -3.25 -15.63 -1.07
C LEU A 146 -3.28 -17.13 -1.22
#